data_da650f8b05cc0ea6cb7e7bba9249dcd3
#
_entry.id   da650f8b05cc0ea6cb7e7bba9249dcd3
#
_cell.length_a   1.000
_cell.length_b   1.000
_cell.length_c   1.000
_cell.angle_alpha   90.00
_cell.angle_beta   90.00
_cell.angle_gamma   90.00
#
_symmetry.space_group_name_H-M   'P 1'
#
loop_
_entity.id
_entity.type
_entity.pdbx_description
1 polymer ?
#
loop_
_entity_poly.entity_id
_entity_poly.type
_entity_poly.pdbx_seq_one_letter_code
_entity_poly.pdbx_strand_id
1 'polypeptide(L)'
;MTNDLILERLMPEVIRRTDWRQIAREKEETYREIFERTIAPTRGLVDFLRALKADGFLVGLGSSGNTPNVNFVLERCGIAKYFDAIANGDMISRGKPDPEVYLLAVRKLGLAPAECIVAEDAPVGIEAARRAGMSVIGVATTFRREDLSDYDLLIDDFTQIGPQQIRALKA
;
A
#
# COMPACT_ATOMS: atom_id res chain seq x y z
N MET A 1 3.70 -7.46 6.29
CA MET A 1 4.48 -8.12 7.36
C MET A 1 5.77 -7.34 7.54
N THR A 2 6.16 -6.99 8.77
CA THR A 2 7.41 -6.27 9.03
C THR A 2 8.62 -7.21 8.85
N ASN A 3 9.81 -6.64 8.63
CA ASN A 3 11.04 -7.44 8.47
C ASN A 3 11.31 -8.34 9.67
N ASP A 4 11.02 -7.87 10.87
CA ASP A 4 11.16 -8.62 12.12
C ASP A 4 10.35 -9.92 12.09
N LEU A 5 9.07 -9.83 11.74
CA LEU A 5 8.18 -10.99 11.64
C LEU A 5 8.57 -11.96 10.52
N ILE A 6 9.10 -11.45 9.41
CA ILE A 6 9.58 -12.29 8.31
C ILE A 6 10.81 -13.10 8.77
N LEU A 7 11.79 -12.42 9.33
CA LEU A 7 13.04 -13.06 9.77
C LEU A 7 12.82 -14.01 10.95
N GLU A 8 11.98 -13.61 11.92
CA GLU A 8 11.63 -14.45 13.06
C GLU A 8 10.93 -15.75 12.63
N ARG A 9 10.05 -15.66 11.63
CA ARG A 9 9.31 -16.83 11.11
C ARG A 9 10.15 -17.73 10.22
N LEU A 10 11.01 -17.16 9.37
CA LEU A 10 11.74 -17.91 8.34
C LEU A 10 13.15 -18.31 8.81
N MET A 11 13.76 -17.55 9.70
CA MET A 11 15.17 -17.73 10.08
C MET A 11 15.41 -17.45 11.59
N PRO A 12 14.73 -18.12 12.52
CA PRO A 12 14.80 -17.81 13.95
C PRO A 12 16.21 -17.95 14.54
N GLU A 13 17.05 -18.85 13.97
CA GLU A 13 18.43 -19.03 14.41
C GLU A 13 19.33 -17.87 13.98
N VAL A 14 19.04 -17.21 12.86
CA VAL A 14 19.79 -16.05 12.36
C VAL A 14 19.57 -14.85 13.29
N ILE A 15 18.32 -14.62 13.70
CA ILE A 15 17.98 -13.54 14.66
C ILE A 15 18.76 -13.68 15.97
N ARG A 16 18.98 -14.91 16.44
CA ARG A 16 19.69 -15.18 17.70
C ARG A 16 21.20 -14.97 17.62
N ARG A 17 21.81 -15.04 16.43
CA ARG A 17 23.26 -15.09 16.24
C ARG A 17 23.85 -13.92 15.47
N THR A 18 23.02 -13.10 14.83
CA THR A 18 23.47 -12.04 13.90
C THR A 18 22.72 -10.75 14.18
N ASP A 19 23.33 -9.61 13.87
CA ASP A 19 22.60 -8.33 13.83
C ASP A 19 21.59 -8.36 12.68
N TRP A 20 20.41 -8.90 12.97
CA TRP A 20 19.31 -9.02 12.02
C TRP A 20 18.90 -7.65 11.42
N ARG A 21 19.19 -6.54 12.14
CA ARG A 21 18.94 -5.20 11.63
C ARG A 21 19.84 -4.85 10.46
N GLN A 22 21.07 -5.36 10.47
CA GLN A 22 21.97 -5.22 9.34
C GLN A 22 21.46 -6.01 8.15
N ILE A 23 21.07 -7.27 8.34
CA ILE A 23 20.49 -8.12 7.27
C ILE A 23 19.24 -7.45 6.68
N ALA A 24 18.37 -6.90 7.53
CA ALA A 24 17.18 -6.19 7.07
C ALA A 24 17.54 -4.95 6.22
N ARG A 25 18.57 -4.18 6.63
CA ARG A 25 19.04 -3.02 5.84
C ARG A 25 19.60 -3.46 4.48
N GLU A 26 20.50 -4.45 4.47
CA GLU A 26 21.11 -4.97 3.23
C GLU A 26 20.04 -5.53 2.27
N LYS A 27 19.03 -6.23 2.78
CA LYS A 27 17.88 -6.69 2.00
C LYS A 27 17.14 -5.52 1.34
N GLU A 28 16.86 -4.45 2.09
CA GLU A 28 16.13 -3.30 1.54
C GLU A 28 16.98 -2.47 0.56
N GLU A 29 18.29 -2.41 0.76
CA GLU A 29 19.23 -1.78 -0.19
C GLU A 29 19.27 -2.59 -1.50
N THR A 30 19.46 -3.91 -1.41
CA THR A 30 19.41 -4.81 -2.55
C THR A 30 18.08 -4.73 -3.30
N TYR A 31 16.96 -4.63 -2.58
CA TYR A 31 15.65 -4.41 -3.19
C TYR A 31 15.65 -3.16 -4.08
N ARG A 32 16.11 -2.02 -3.56
CA ARG A 32 16.16 -0.77 -4.34
C ARG A 32 17.10 -0.85 -5.54
N GLU A 33 18.26 -1.48 -5.39
CA GLU A 33 19.22 -1.68 -6.48
C GLU A 33 18.64 -2.54 -7.62
N ILE A 34 17.99 -3.66 -7.28
CA ILE A 34 17.37 -4.56 -8.26
C ILE A 34 16.25 -3.84 -9.03
N PHE A 35 15.41 -3.09 -8.31
CA PHE A 35 14.24 -2.45 -8.90
C PHE A 35 14.51 -1.08 -9.52
N GLU A 36 15.70 -0.50 -9.31
CA GLU A 36 16.03 0.86 -9.77
C GLU A 36 15.73 1.09 -11.25
N ARG A 37 15.98 0.08 -12.09
CA ARG A 37 15.82 0.19 -13.55
C ARG A 37 14.50 -0.33 -14.09
N THR A 38 13.75 -1.05 -13.28
CA THR A 38 12.57 -1.77 -13.73
C THR A 38 11.28 -1.31 -13.07
N ILE A 39 11.38 -0.56 -11.97
CA ILE A 39 10.21 -0.08 -11.25
C ILE A 39 9.41 0.90 -12.11
N ALA A 40 8.13 0.63 -12.24
CA ALA A 40 7.19 1.47 -12.97
C ALA A 40 5.85 1.49 -12.24
N PRO A 41 5.06 2.57 -12.38
CA PRO A 41 3.70 2.59 -11.86
C PRO A 41 2.85 1.50 -12.51
N THR A 42 1.93 0.91 -11.75
CA THR A 42 0.89 0.05 -12.31
C THR A 42 0.16 0.77 -13.44
N ARG A 43 -0.19 0.02 -14.48
CA ARG A 43 -0.85 0.56 -15.67
C ARG A 43 -2.07 1.40 -15.29
N GLY A 44 -2.15 2.63 -15.84
CA GLY A 44 -3.22 3.59 -15.58
C GLY A 44 -3.13 4.36 -14.26
N LEU A 45 -2.24 3.98 -13.31
CA LEU A 45 -2.19 4.59 -11.98
C LEU A 45 -1.95 6.11 -12.03
N VAL A 46 -1.01 6.58 -12.87
CA VAL A 46 -0.66 8.01 -12.92
C VAL A 46 -1.85 8.85 -13.42
N ASP A 47 -2.54 8.37 -14.46
CA ASP A 47 -3.71 9.07 -15.00
C ASP A 47 -4.88 9.03 -14.02
N PHE A 48 -5.09 7.91 -13.33
CA PHE A 48 -6.08 7.78 -12.28
C PHE A 48 -5.82 8.76 -11.12
N LEU A 49 -4.59 8.81 -10.60
CA LEU A 49 -4.21 9.75 -9.54
C LEU A 49 -4.42 11.21 -9.97
N ARG A 50 -4.04 11.54 -11.20
CA ARG A 50 -4.27 12.87 -11.77
C ARG A 50 -5.76 13.21 -11.83
N ALA A 51 -6.59 12.28 -12.28
CA ALA A 51 -8.04 12.47 -12.37
C ALA A 51 -8.66 12.63 -10.98
N LEU A 52 -8.26 11.84 -9.98
CA LEU A 52 -8.72 11.99 -8.60
C LEU A 52 -8.39 13.39 -8.05
N LYS A 53 -7.14 13.86 -8.25
CA LYS A 53 -6.74 15.20 -7.77
C LYS A 53 -7.49 16.31 -8.49
N ALA A 54 -7.72 16.19 -9.79
CA ALA A 54 -8.51 17.16 -10.57
C ALA A 54 -9.97 17.22 -10.09
N ASP A 55 -10.51 16.11 -9.60
CA ASP A 55 -11.88 15.97 -9.11
C ASP A 55 -12.03 16.25 -7.58
N GLY A 56 -10.95 16.74 -6.95
CA GLY A 56 -10.94 17.20 -5.55
C GLY A 56 -10.80 16.09 -4.50
N PHE A 57 -10.45 14.87 -4.88
CA PHE A 57 -10.21 13.80 -3.92
C PHE A 57 -8.92 14.03 -3.12
N LEU A 58 -8.96 13.69 -1.84
CA LEU A 58 -7.76 13.48 -1.03
C LEU A 58 -7.22 12.08 -1.27
N VAL A 59 -5.91 11.96 -1.43
CA VAL A 59 -5.23 10.70 -1.72
C VAL A 59 -4.23 10.39 -0.62
N GLY A 60 -4.37 9.22 0.01
CA GLY A 60 -3.45 8.73 1.04
C GLY A 60 -2.70 7.49 0.57
N LEU A 61 -1.48 7.30 1.08
CA LEU A 61 -0.71 6.07 0.94
C LEU A 61 -0.64 5.34 2.29
N GLY A 62 -1.03 4.06 2.31
CA GLY A 62 -0.85 3.14 3.44
C GLY A 62 0.02 1.96 3.03
N SER A 63 1.33 1.99 3.31
CA SER A 63 2.30 0.99 2.90
C SER A 63 2.87 0.21 4.08
N SER A 64 3.18 -1.08 3.89
CA SER A 64 3.97 -1.89 4.85
C SER A 64 5.48 -1.67 4.70
N GLY A 65 5.93 -1.01 3.64
CA GLY A 65 7.34 -0.70 3.40
C GLY A 65 7.89 0.33 4.37
N ASN A 66 9.21 0.30 4.58
CA ASN A 66 9.91 1.33 5.36
C ASN A 66 9.99 2.66 4.59
N THR A 67 10.34 3.73 5.29
CA THR A 67 10.42 5.08 4.72
C THR A 67 11.33 5.17 3.49
N PRO A 68 12.56 4.60 3.48
CA PRO A 68 13.43 4.64 2.29
C PRO A 68 12.80 3.97 1.06
N ASN A 69 12.12 2.83 1.22
CA ASN A 69 11.49 2.14 0.11
C ASN A 69 10.26 2.90 -0.41
N VAL A 70 9.45 3.44 0.49
CA VAL A 70 8.29 4.25 0.09
C VAL A 70 8.75 5.47 -0.71
N ASN A 71 9.75 6.21 -0.22
CA ASN A 71 10.29 7.37 -0.93
C ASN A 71 10.87 6.98 -2.29
N PHE A 72 11.65 5.88 -2.34
CA PHE A 72 12.21 5.36 -3.58
C PHE A 72 11.13 5.09 -4.64
N VAL A 73 10.05 4.38 -4.27
CA VAL A 73 8.95 4.09 -5.19
C VAL A 73 8.25 5.37 -5.66
N LEU A 74 7.92 6.26 -4.72
CA LEU A 74 7.22 7.50 -5.03
C LEU A 74 8.01 8.41 -5.97
N GLU A 75 9.31 8.53 -5.75
CA GLU A 75 10.22 9.34 -6.57
C GLU A 75 10.43 8.73 -7.96
N ARG A 76 10.79 7.44 -8.01
CA ARG A 76 11.05 6.75 -9.29
C ARG A 76 9.82 6.67 -10.19
N CYS A 77 8.64 6.49 -9.60
CA CYS A 77 7.37 6.51 -10.33
C CYS A 77 6.85 7.93 -10.62
N GLY A 78 7.45 8.98 -10.06
CA GLY A 78 7.02 10.37 -10.25
C GLY A 78 5.63 10.69 -9.69
N ILE A 79 5.18 9.92 -8.68
CA ILE A 79 3.82 9.99 -8.15
C ILE A 79 3.69 10.66 -6.78
N ALA A 80 4.79 11.01 -6.12
CA ALA A 80 4.80 11.61 -4.78
C ALA A 80 3.85 12.80 -4.63
N LYS A 81 3.79 13.65 -5.65
CA LYS A 81 2.98 14.89 -5.69
C LYS A 81 1.47 14.68 -5.61
N TYR A 82 0.99 13.47 -5.81
CA TYR A 82 -0.45 13.18 -5.76
C TYR A 82 -0.94 12.81 -4.36
N PHE A 83 -0.04 12.48 -3.43
CA PHE A 83 -0.41 12.03 -2.09
C PHE A 83 -0.45 13.19 -1.09
N ASP A 84 -1.61 13.37 -0.46
CA ASP A 84 -1.84 14.35 0.60
C ASP A 84 -1.38 13.81 1.98
N ALA A 85 -1.34 12.49 2.14
CA ALA A 85 -0.87 11.83 3.36
C ALA A 85 -0.12 10.54 3.04
N ILE A 86 0.90 10.25 3.84
CA ILE A 86 1.67 9.01 3.77
C ILE A 86 1.74 8.39 5.17
N ALA A 87 1.38 7.10 5.25
CA ALA A 87 1.63 6.22 6.38
C ALA A 87 2.42 5.00 5.90
N ASN A 88 3.46 4.63 6.63
CA ASN A 88 4.36 3.54 6.24
C ASN A 88 4.73 2.63 7.42
N GLY A 89 5.49 1.57 7.15
CA GLY A 89 5.85 0.56 8.12
C GLY A 89 6.64 1.08 9.33
N ASP A 90 7.41 2.16 9.18
CA ASP A 90 8.17 2.75 10.29
C ASP A 90 7.29 3.58 11.25
N MET A 91 6.06 3.89 10.84
CA MET A 91 5.13 4.74 11.59
C MET A 91 4.09 3.94 12.38
N ILE A 92 4.12 2.61 12.32
CA ILE A 92 3.13 1.72 12.92
C ILE A 92 3.80 0.67 13.78
N SER A 93 3.06 0.13 14.73
CA SER A 93 3.51 -0.95 15.60
C SER A 93 3.06 -2.34 15.12
N ARG A 94 1.98 -2.41 14.37
CA ARG A 94 1.40 -3.65 13.87
C ARG A 94 1.17 -3.57 12.36
N GLY A 95 1.75 -4.51 11.63
CA GLY A 95 1.59 -4.61 10.18
C GLY A 95 0.30 -5.29 9.76
N LYS A 96 -0.08 -5.14 8.48
CA LYS A 96 -1.22 -5.82 7.86
C LYS A 96 -1.20 -7.33 8.18
N PRO A 97 -2.31 -7.93 8.60
CA PRO A 97 -3.70 -7.48 8.46
C PRO A 97 -4.23 -6.58 9.58
N ASP A 98 -3.37 -6.04 10.48
CA ASP A 98 -3.81 -5.00 11.40
C ASP A 98 -4.14 -3.71 10.62
N PRO A 99 -5.25 -3.02 10.94
CA PRO A 99 -5.67 -1.83 10.21
C PRO A 99 -4.85 -0.58 10.48
N GLU A 100 -3.84 -0.62 11.37
CA GLU A 100 -3.14 0.53 11.91
C GLU A 100 -2.60 1.48 10.83
N VAL A 101 -2.02 0.95 9.75
CA VAL A 101 -1.46 1.77 8.66
C VAL A 101 -2.53 2.59 7.93
N TYR A 102 -3.70 2.00 7.69
CA TYR A 102 -4.79 2.70 7.01
C TYR A 102 -5.46 3.70 7.93
N LEU A 103 -5.70 3.35 9.19
CA LEU A 103 -6.23 4.27 10.19
C LEU A 103 -5.31 5.47 10.41
N LEU A 104 -3.98 5.27 10.36
CA LEU A 104 -3.01 6.36 10.42
C LEU A 104 -3.09 7.26 9.18
N ALA A 105 -3.17 6.69 7.97
CA ALA A 105 -3.31 7.46 6.74
C ALA A 105 -4.58 8.32 6.75
N VAL A 106 -5.72 7.73 7.11
CA VAL A 106 -7.01 8.42 7.20
C VAL A 106 -7.00 9.54 8.24
N ARG A 107 -6.40 9.29 9.42
CA ARG A 107 -6.23 10.33 10.45
C ARG A 107 -5.42 11.52 9.93
N LYS A 108 -4.36 11.27 9.16
CA LYS A 108 -3.55 12.34 8.54
C LYS A 108 -4.33 13.11 7.48
N LEU A 109 -5.30 12.48 6.81
CA LEU A 109 -6.20 13.14 5.86
C LEU A 109 -7.33 13.92 6.54
N GLY A 110 -7.56 13.73 7.84
CA GLY A 110 -8.66 14.34 8.57
C GLY A 110 -10.03 13.78 8.22
N LEU A 111 -10.11 12.53 7.76
CA LEU A 111 -11.32 11.84 7.32
C LEU A 111 -11.74 10.73 8.28
N ALA A 112 -12.98 10.26 8.17
CA ALA A 112 -13.41 9.01 8.81
C ALA A 112 -13.14 7.81 7.90
N PRO A 113 -12.85 6.61 8.46
CA PRO A 113 -12.62 5.40 7.65
C PRO A 113 -13.76 5.08 6.68
N ALA A 114 -15.02 5.27 7.11
CA ALA A 114 -16.19 5.04 6.28
C ALA A 114 -16.28 5.96 5.05
N GLU A 115 -15.57 7.08 5.04
CA GLU A 115 -15.49 8.00 3.90
C GLU A 115 -14.42 7.60 2.88
N CYS A 116 -13.58 6.61 3.21
CA CYS A 116 -12.40 6.24 2.45
C CYS A 116 -12.60 4.92 1.67
N ILE A 117 -11.86 4.81 0.57
CA ILE A 117 -11.76 3.60 -0.24
C ILE A 117 -10.27 3.25 -0.32
N VAL A 118 -9.95 1.98 -0.13
CA VAL A 118 -8.59 1.45 -0.32
C VAL A 118 -8.53 0.68 -1.64
N ALA A 119 -7.53 0.95 -2.46
CA ALA A 119 -7.13 0.09 -3.56
C ALA A 119 -5.96 -0.78 -3.08
N GLU A 120 -6.11 -2.10 -3.17
CA GLU A 120 -5.17 -3.07 -2.59
C GLU A 120 -5.04 -4.32 -3.46
N ASP A 121 -3.82 -4.85 -3.54
CA ASP A 121 -3.47 -5.98 -4.40
C ASP A 121 -3.16 -7.27 -3.63
N ALA A 122 -3.20 -7.24 -2.30
CA ALA A 122 -2.86 -8.39 -1.45
C ALA A 122 -4.01 -8.74 -0.47
N PRO A 123 -4.29 -10.03 -0.24
CA PRO A 123 -5.34 -10.46 0.69
C PRO A 123 -5.20 -9.86 2.10
N VAL A 124 -3.98 -9.82 2.63
CA VAL A 124 -3.72 -9.23 3.96
C VAL A 124 -3.98 -7.72 4.02
N GLY A 125 -3.84 -7.03 2.89
CA GLY A 125 -4.14 -5.61 2.80
C GLY A 125 -5.64 -5.36 2.66
N ILE A 126 -6.35 -6.17 1.90
CA ILE A 126 -7.82 -6.16 1.82
C ILE A 126 -8.42 -6.38 3.21
N GLU A 127 -7.95 -7.41 3.93
CA GLU A 127 -8.39 -7.68 5.30
C GLU A 127 -8.13 -6.49 6.24
N ALA A 128 -6.95 -5.86 6.15
CA ALA A 128 -6.63 -4.68 6.95
C ALA A 128 -7.58 -3.51 6.66
N ALA A 129 -7.91 -3.26 5.38
CA ALA A 129 -8.84 -2.21 4.97
C ALA A 129 -10.28 -2.47 5.47
N ARG A 130 -10.74 -3.73 5.40
CA ARG A 130 -12.04 -4.14 5.95
C ARG A 130 -12.09 -3.97 7.46
N ARG A 131 -11.04 -4.38 8.17
CA ARG A 131 -10.93 -4.17 9.62
C ARG A 131 -10.89 -2.69 10.00
N ALA A 132 -10.40 -1.83 9.12
CA ALA A 132 -10.47 -0.38 9.30
C ALA A 132 -11.87 0.21 9.04
N GLY A 133 -12.82 -0.55 8.50
CA GLY A 133 -14.17 -0.09 8.15
C GLY A 133 -14.22 0.69 6.84
N MET A 134 -13.32 0.38 5.89
CA MET A 134 -13.24 1.04 4.58
C MET A 134 -13.87 0.18 3.49
N SER A 135 -14.29 0.83 2.39
CA SER A 135 -14.58 0.15 1.14
C SER A 135 -13.27 -0.24 0.44
N VAL A 136 -13.32 -1.32 -0.34
CA VAL A 136 -12.10 -1.91 -0.92
C VAL A 136 -12.27 -2.16 -2.42
N ILE A 137 -11.27 -1.71 -3.18
CA ILE A 137 -11.05 -2.09 -4.57
C ILE A 137 -9.90 -3.10 -4.59
N GLY A 138 -10.18 -4.34 -4.97
CA GLY A 138 -9.15 -5.32 -5.25
C GLY A 138 -8.46 -5.00 -6.59
N VAL A 139 -7.13 -5.05 -6.63
CA VAL A 139 -6.35 -4.82 -7.85
C VAL A 139 -5.55 -6.09 -8.16
N ALA A 140 -5.88 -6.79 -9.23
CA ALA A 140 -5.29 -8.10 -9.56
C ALA A 140 -3.92 -7.96 -10.26
N THR A 141 -2.95 -7.33 -9.58
CA THR A 141 -1.59 -7.10 -10.10
C THR A 141 -0.55 -8.03 -9.49
N THR A 142 -0.63 -8.29 -8.20
CA THR A 142 0.32 -9.16 -7.47
C THR A 142 -0.25 -10.55 -7.26
N PHE A 143 -1.52 -10.64 -6.93
CA PHE A 143 -2.26 -11.89 -6.77
C PHE A 143 -3.24 -12.09 -7.91
N ARG A 144 -3.57 -13.36 -8.24
CA ARG A 144 -4.57 -13.68 -9.26
C ARG A 144 -5.96 -13.28 -8.75
N ARG A 145 -6.88 -13.03 -9.68
CA ARG A 145 -8.26 -12.62 -9.35
C ARG A 145 -8.94 -13.59 -8.38
N GLU A 146 -8.73 -14.89 -8.58
CA GLU A 146 -9.30 -15.96 -7.74
C GLU A 146 -8.71 -16.03 -6.32
N ASP A 147 -7.54 -15.44 -6.09
CA ASP A 147 -6.88 -15.39 -4.79
C ASP A 147 -7.28 -14.15 -3.97
N LEU A 148 -7.98 -13.20 -4.60
CA LEU A 148 -8.51 -12.00 -3.93
C LEU A 148 -9.99 -12.19 -3.57
N SER A 149 -10.37 -11.75 -2.38
CA SER A 149 -11.74 -11.83 -1.87
C SER A 149 -12.05 -10.63 -0.97
N ASP A 150 -13.31 -10.47 -0.58
CA ASP A 150 -13.78 -9.43 0.33
C ASP A 150 -13.49 -8.00 -0.15
N TYR A 151 -13.74 -7.74 -1.44
CA TYR A 151 -13.68 -6.43 -2.07
C TYR A 151 -15.08 -5.98 -2.55
N ASP A 152 -15.27 -4.68 -2.75
CA ASP A 152 -16.51 -4.13 -3.33
C ASP A 152 -16.42 -4.06 -4.86
N LEU A 153 -15.21 -3.88 -5.39
CA LEU A 153 -14.91 -3.87 -6.82
C LEU A 153 -13.58 -4.56 -7.07
N LEU A 154 -13.46 -5.30 -8.18
CA LEU A 154 -12.20 -5.92 -8.62
C LEU A 154 -11.81 -5.40 -10.00
N ILE A 155 -10.59 -4.90 -10.10
CA ILE A 155 -9.99 -4.42 -11.34
C ILE A 155 -8.67 -5.15 -11.64
N ASP A 156 -8.27 -5.18 -12.89
CA ASP A 156 -6.95 -5.71 -13.30
C ASP A 156 -5.86 -4.64 -13.24
N ASP A 157 -6.22 -3.41 -13.61
CA ASP A 157 -5.36 -2.24 -13.51
C ASP A 157 -6.21 -0.94 -13.41
N PHE A 158 -5.56 0.20 -13.24
CA PHE A 158 -6.22 1.49 -13.02
C PHE A 158 -6.79 2.11 -14.31
N THR A 159 -6.68 1.47 -15.48
CA THR A 159 -7.39 1.92 -16.69
C THR A 159 -8.89 1.60 -16.66
N GLN A 160 -9.31 0.71 -15.75
CA GLN A 160 -10.69 0.25 -15.62
C GLN A 160 -11.53 1.10 -14.65
N ILE A 161 -10.93 2.11 -14.02
CA ILE A 161 -11.60 2.89 -12.97
C ILE A 161 -11.30 4.39 -13.09
N GLY A 162 -12.26 5.22 -12.69
CA GLY A 162 -12.11 6.67 -12.61
C GLY A 162 -12.89 7.27 -11.44
N PRO A 163 -12.86 8.60 -11.27
CA PRO A 163 -13.52 9.30 -10.16
C PRO A 163 -15.01 8.99 -10.01
N GLN A 164 -15.72 8.75 -11.11
CA GLN A 164 -17.16 8.44 -11.09
C GLN A 164 -17.45 7.11 -10.40
N GLN A 165 -16.66 6.06 -10.69
CA GLN A 165 -16.81 4.76 -10.04
C GLN A 165 -16.44 4.85 -8.55
N ILE A 166 -15.44 5.67 -8.19
CA ILE A 166 -15.10 5.94 -6.78
C ILE A 166 -16.29 6.56 -6.04
N ARG A 167 -16.96 7.56 -6.63
CA ARG A 167 -18.16 8.16 -6.02
C ARG A 167 -19.31 7.14 -5.88
N ALA A 168 -19.51 6.29 -6.89
CA ALA A 168 -20.56 5.28 -6.88
C ALA A 168 -20.37 4.21 -5.79
N LEU A 169 -19.14 3.89 -5.41
CA LEU A 169 -18.86 2.96 -4.30
C LEU A 169 -19.19 3.55 -2.92
N LYS A 170 -19.48 4.85 -2.82
CA LYS A 170 -19.80 5.57 -1.57
C LYS A 170 -21.23 6.14 -1.56
N ALA A 171 -21.97 5.99 -2.65
CA ALA A 171 -23.38 6.39 -2.72
C ALA A 171 -24.29 5.31 -2.11
#